data_9a51907165e4173df35c9707019751b2
#
_entry.id   9a51907165e4173df35c9707019751b2
#
_cell.length_a   1.000
_cell.length_b   1.000
_cell.length_c   1.000
_cell.angle_alpha   90.00
_cell.angle_beta   90.00
_cell.angle_gamma   90.00
#
_symmetry.space_group_name_H-M   'P 1'
#
loop_
_entity.id
_entity.type
_entity.pdbx_description
1 polymer ?
#
loop_
_entity_poly.entity_id
_entity_poly.type
_entity_poly.pdbx_seq_one_letter_code
_entity_poly.pdbx_strand_id
1 'polypeptide(L)'
;MNAPLSEQALLDYERIARAIQYIETHHLRQPDLTELAEQVHLSPFHFQRLFSRWAGISPQRFMRFLTKEYAKEQLLNAPNLLGASEQVALSSPSRLHDLFVTYEAMTPAE
;
A
#
# COMPACT_ATOMS: atom_id res chain seq x y z
N MET A 1 15.45 -3.05 -30.72
CA MET A 1 15.66 -1.65 -30.44
C MET A 1 14.42 -0.97 -29.93
N ASN A 2 14.56 -0.24 -28.85
CA ASN A 2 13.43 0.38 -28.21
C ASN A 2 13.21 1.79 -28.70
N ALA A 3 11.97 2.11 -29.06
CA ALA A 3 11.64 3.49 -29.35
C ALA A 3 11.69 4.27 -28.04
N PRO A 4 12.08 5.54 -28.08
CA PRO A 4 12.03 6.35 -26.89
C PRO A 4 10.59 6.52 -26.43
N LEU A 5 10.40 6.66 -25.13
CA LEU A 5 9.09 6.93 -24.60
C LEU A 5 8.61 8.29 -25.08
N SER A 6 7.31 8.40 -25.34
CA SER A 6 6.72 9.70 -25.67
C SER A 6 6.79 10.61 -24.45
N GLU A 7 6.64 11.91 -24.71
CA GLU A 7 6.60 12.87 -23.61
C GLU A 7 5.47 12.54 -22.64
N GLN A 8 4.33 12.13 -23.16
CA GLN A 8 3.20 11.77 -22.31
C GLN A 8 3.52 10.56 -21.44
N ALA A 9 4.18 9.54 -22.02
CA ALA A 9 4.54 8.36 -21.27
C ALA A 9 5.54 8.69 -20.17
N LEU A 10 6.47 9.61 -20.43
CA LEU A 10 7.40 10.03 -19.40
C LEU A 10 6.70 10.78 -18.27
N LEU A 11 5.76 11.64 -18.61
CA LEU A 11 4.97 12.33 -17.60
C LEU A 11 4.18 11.37 -16.75
N ASP A 12 3.57 10.39 -17.39
CA ASP A 12 2.80 9.37 -16.68
C ASP A 12 3.69 8.56 -15.75
N TYR A 13 4.85 8.18 -16.23
CA TYR A 13 5.81 7.46 -15.39
C TYR A 13 6.18 8.27 -14.16
N GLU A 14 6.49 9.56 -14.34
CA GLU A 14 6.85 10.41 -13.22
C GLU A 14 5.73 10.57 -12.22
N ARG A 15 4.50 10.67 -12.72
CA ARG A 15 3.34 10.77 -11.85
C ARG A 15 3.15 9.50 -11.02
N ILE A 16 3.28 8.36 -11.68
CA ILE A 16 3.11 7.08 -10.97
C ILE A 16 4.26 6.88 -9.98
N ALA A 17 5.49 7.21 -10.35
CA ALA A 17 6.60 7.09 -9.43
C ALA A 17 6.41 7.96 -8.19
N ARG A 18 5.91 9.18 -8.38
CA ARG A 18 5.63 10.08 -7.27
C ARG A 18 4.52 9.54 -6.38
N ALA A 19 3.48 9.00 -6.99
CA ALA A 19 2.37 8.41 -6.24
C ALA A 19 2.84 7.23 -5.40
N ILE A 20 3.67 6.38 -5.98
CA ILE A 20 4.20 5.23 -5.25
C ILE A 20 5.03 5.69 -4.06
N GLN A 21 5.90 6.68 -4.27
CA GLN A 21 6.68 7.25 -3.18
C GLN A 21 5.80 7.79 -2.07
N TYR A 22 4.76 8.51 -2.45
CA TYR A 22 3.83 9.08 -1.47
C TYR A 22 3.13 7.97 -0.68
N ILE A 23 2.70 6.94 -1.38
CA ILE A 23 2.03 5.81 -0.73
C ILE A 23 2.99 5.09 0.21
N GLU A 24 4.23 4.87 -0.22
CA GLU A 24 5.22 4.21 0.63
C GLU A 24 5.47 4.98 1.91
N THR A 25 5.47 6.29 1.81
CA THR A 25 5.73 7.15 2.97
C THR A 25 4.52 7.24 3.90
N HIS A 26 3.31 7.22 3.35
CA HIS A 26 2.11 7.58 4.10
C HIS A 26 1.08 6.46 4.23
N HIS A 27 1.41 5.23 3.83
CA HIS A 27 0.39 4.17 3.78
C HIS A 27 -0.23 3.88 5.15
N LEU A 28 0.52 4.07 6.23
CA LEU A 28 -0.02 3.81 7.55
C LEU A 28 -1.18 4.74 7.90
N ARG A 29 -1.18 5.93 7.33
CA ARG A 29 -2.25 6.91 7.54
C ARG A 29 -3.46 6.62 6.63
N GLN A 30 -3.29 5.75 5.66
CA GLN A 30 -4.36 5.36 4.74
C GLN A 30 -4.94 6.57 4.00
N PRO A 31 -4.11 7.32 3.25
CA PRO A 31 -4.63 8.45 2.48
C PRO A 31 -5.66 7.95 1.48
N ASP A 32 -6.70 8.75 1.25
CA ASP A 32 -7.74 8.34 0.33
C ASP A 32 -7.36 8.66 -1.11
N LEU A 33 -8.19 8.19 -2.04
CA LEU A 33 -7.90 8.34 -3.46
C LEU A 33 -7.77 9.80 -3.87
N THR A 34 -8.60 10.66 -3.31
CA THR A 34 -8.56 12.07 -3.63
C THR A 34 -7.22 12.68 -3.23
N GLU A 35 -6.75 12.35 -2.05
CA GLU A 35 -5.47 12.87 -1.58
C GLU A 35 -4.35 12.39 -2.49
N LEU A 36 -4.35 11.13 -2.87
CA LEU A 36 -3.31 10.59 -3.74
C LEU A 36 -3.33 11.28 -5.10
N ALA A 37 -4.51 11.47 -5.66
CA ALA A 37 -4.64 12.11 -6.96
C ALA A 37 -4.13 13.55 -6.91
N GLU A 38 -4.36 14.24 -5.81
CA GLU A 38 -3.90 15.61 -5.66
C GLU A 38 -2.38 15.70 -5.71
N GLN A 39 -1.68 14.70 -5.23
CA GLN A 39 -0.24 14.70 -5.23
C GLN A 39 0.34 14.72 -6.64
N VAL A 40 -0.42 14.29 -7.61
CA VAL A 40 0.03 14.21 -9.00
C VAL A 40 -0.82 15.09 -9.92
N HIS A 41 -1.67 15.94 -9.33
CA HIS A 41 -2.48 16.91 -10.07
C HIS A 41 -3.43 16.27 -11.08
N LEU A 42 -4.03 15.15 -10.69
CA LEU A 42 -5.00 14.46 -11.51
C LEU A 42 -6.32 14.35 -10.76
N SER A 43 -7.41 14.14 -11.50
CA SER A 43 -8.67 13.79 -10.86
C SER A 43 -8.56 12.39 -10.27
N PRO A 44 -9.35 12.08 -9.25
CA PRO A 44 -9.31 10.73 -8.68
C PRO A 44 -9.57 9.63 -9.69
N PHE A 45 -10.54 9.83 -10.58
CA PHE A 45 -10.85 8.84 -11.59
C PHE A 45 -9.69 8.62 -12.55
N HIS A 46 -9.11 9.72 -13.03
CA HIS A 46 -7.99 9.64 -13.96
C HIS A 46 -6.77 9.00 -13.28
N PHE A 47 -6.52 9.40 -12.04
CA PHE A 47 -5.40 8.84 -11.30
C PHE A 47 -5.55 7.33 -11.10
N GLN A 48 -6.73 6.88 -10.70
CA GLN A 48 -6.94 5.47 -10.46
C GLN A 48 -6.73 4.65 -11.73
N ARG A 49 -7.24 5.14 -12.84
CA ARG A 49 -7.07 4.44 -14.11
C ARG A 49 -5.61 4.39 -14.53
N LEU A 50 -4.93 5.52 -14.42
CA LEU A 50 -3.53 5.59 -14.80
C LEU A 50 -2.67 4.71 -13.92
N PHE A 51 -2.87 4.78 -12.62
CA PHE A 51 -2.10 3.98 -11.68
C PHE A 51 -2.32 2.49 -11.94
N SER A 52 -3.57 2.08 -12.10
CA SER A 52 -3.88 0.66 -12.32
C SER A 52 -3.27 0.14 -13.62
N ARG A 53 -3.26 0.98 -14.64
CA ARG A 53 -2.67 0.59 -15.92
C ARG A 53 -1.16 0.38 -15.79
N TRP A 54 -0.49 1.24 -15.05
CA TRP A 54 0.97 1.14 -14.92
C TRP A 54 1.40 0.12 -13.88
N ALA A 55 0.68 0.05 -12.77
CA ALA A 55 1.10 -0.81 -11.65
C ALA A 55 0.46 -2.20 -11.69
N GLY A 56 -0.62 -2.35 -12.44
CA GLY A 56 -1.30 -3.63 -12.49
C GLY A 56 -2.30 -3.86 -11.37
N ILE A 57 -2.34 -2.99 -10.37
CA ILE A 57 -3.30 -3.08 -9.28
C ILE A 57 -3.75 -1.67 -8.92
N SER A 58 -4.85 -1.55 -8.20
CA SER A 58 -5.36 -0.24 -7.80
C SER A 58 -4.47 0.40 -6.73
N PRO A 59 -4.50 1.73 -6.61
CA PRO A 59 -3.73 2.39 -5.57
C PRO A 59 -4.11 1.94 -4.17
N GLN A 60 -5.38 1.73 -3.91
CA GLN A 60 -5.85 1.28 -2.60
C GLN A 60 -5.34 -0.12 -2.30
N ARG A 61 -5.36 -0.99 -3.29
CA ARG A 61 -4.89 -2.34 -3.10
C ARG A 61 -3.38 -2.38 -2.84
N PHE A 62 -2.64 -1.56 -3.57
CA PHE A 62 -1.21 -1.44 -3.35
C PHE A 62 -0.92 -0.95 -1.94
N MET A 63 -1.68 0.03 -1.48
CA MET A 63 -1.50 0.58 -0.14
C MET A 63 -1.78 -0.46 0.94
N ARG A 64 -2.85 -1.24 0.77
CA ARG A 64 -3.16 -2.31 1.72
C ARG A 64 -2.07 -3.37 1.75
N PHE A 65 -1.51 -3.68 0.59
CA PHE A 65 -0.41 -4.63 0.52
C PHE A 65 0.79 -4.13 1.31
N LEU A 66 1.16 -2.87 1.17
CA LEU A 66 2.28 -2.31 1.92
C LEU A 66 2.02 -2.32 3.41
N THR A 67 0.82 -1.99 3.82
CA THR A 67 0.46 -1.98 5.24
C THR A 67 0.56 -3.38 5.82
N LYS A 68 0.11 -4.36 5.08
CA LYS A 68 0.17 -5.75 5.52
C LYS A 68 1.63 -6.22 5.63
N GLU A 69 2.45 -5.88 4.65
CA GLU A 69 3.86 -6.26 4.69
C GLU A 69 4.58 -5.58 5.85
N TYR A 70 4.27 -4.32 6.08
CA TYR A 70 4.84 -3.60 7.23
C TYR A 70 4.47 -4.28 8.53
N ALA A 71 3.21 -4.69 8.69
CA ALA A 71 2.78 -5.36 9.90
C ALA A 71 3.53 -6.67 10.11
N LYS A 72 3.73 -7.42 9.05
CA LYS A 72 4.49 -8.66 9.12
C LYS A 72 5.93 -8.40 9.56
N GLU A 73 6.56 -7.38 8.99
CA GLU A 73 7.92 -7.04 9.34
C GLU A 73 8.04 -6.66 10.81
N GLN A 74 7.09 -5.88 11.31
CA GLN A 74 7.10 -5.48 12.70
C GLN A 74 7.01 -6.68 13.63
N LEU A 75 6.18 -7.65 13.28
CA LEU A 75 6.06 -8.85 14.08
C LEU A 75 7.32 -9.70 14.06
N LEU A 76 7.95 -9.81 12.91
CA LEU A 76 9.14 -10.64 12.75
C LEU A 76 10.37 -10.00 13.37
N ASN A 77 10.47 -8.67 13.31
CA ASN A 77 11.65 -7.96 13.73
C ASN A 77 11.52 -7.30 15.10
N ALA A 78 10.54 -7.69 15.87
CA ALA A 78 10.33 -7.12 17.20
C ALA A 78 10.19 -8.21 18.24
N PRO A 79 11.26 -8.96 18.50
CA PRO A 79 11.18 -10.01 19.52
C PRO A 79 10.80 -9.48 20.88
N ASN A 80 11.20 -8.26 21.19
CA ASN A 80 10.80 -7.66 22.45
C ASN A 80 9.32 -7.37 22.50
N LEU A 81 8.74 -7.02 21.37
CA LEU A 81 7.32 -6.84 21.32
C LEU A 81 6.59 -8.15 21.52
N LEU A 82 7.08 -9.22 20.92
CA LEU A 82 6.54 -10.54 21.16
C LEU A 82 6.80 -10.97 22.57
N GLY A 83 8.00 -10.73 23.05
CA GLY A 83 8.34 -11.06 24.42
C GLY A 83 7.58 -10.25 25.43
N ALA A 84 7.48 -8.97 25.21
CA ALA A 84 6.72 -8.11 26.09
C ALA A 84 5.25 -8.46 26.06
N SER A 85 4.76 -8.84 24.92
CA SER A 85 3.37 -9.19 24.82
C SER A 85 3.15 -10.65 25.11
N GLU A 86 4.20 -11.40 25.39
CA GLU A 86 3.97 -12.74 25.79
C GLU A 86 3.03 -12.78 26.95
N GLN A 87 3.16 -11.82 27.79
CA GLN A 87 2.29 -11.67 28.88
C GLN A 87 0.95 -11.15 28.47
N VAL A 88 0.96 -10.27 27.49
CA VAL A 88 -0.28 -9.79 26.93
C VAL A 88 -0.77 -10.78 25.93
N ALA A 89 0.14 -11.35 25.22
CA ALA A 89 -0.18 -12.12 24.06
C ALA A 89 -0.57 -13.51 24.35
N LEU A 90 -0.30 -14.00 25.47
CA LEU A 90 -0.91 -15.26 25.80
C LEU A 90 -2.40 -15.11 25.74
N SER A 91 -2.85 -13.88 25.80
CA SER A 91 -4.24 -13.61 25.51
C SER A 91 -4.44 -13.09 24.09
N SER A 92 -3.36 -12.96 23.30
CA SER A 92 -3.47 -12.30 22.03
C SER A 92 -2.91 -12.98 20.82
N PRO A 93 -2.37 -14.19 20.86
CA PRO A 93 -1.92 -14.78 19.58
C PRO A 93 -3.05 -14.89 18.58
N SER A 94 -4.24 -15.20 19.03
CA SER A 94 -5.37 -15.27 18.14
C SER A 94 -5.78 -13.90 17.62
N ARG A 95 -5.55 -12.85 18.38
CA ARG A 95 -5.82 -11.50 17.90
C ARG A 95 -4.93 -11.12 16.75
N LEU A 96 -3.64 -11.42 16.86
CA LEU A 96 -2.72 -11.12 15.77
C LEU A 96 -3.07 -11.94 14.54
N HIS A 97 -3.42 -13.20 14.75
CA HIS A 97 -3.85 -14.04 13.66
C HIS A 97 -5.11 -13.47 13.00
N ASP A 98 -6.07 -13.07 13.81
CA ASP A 98 -7.31 -12.49 13.30
C ASP A 98 -7.07 -11.23 12.52
N LEU A 99 -6.10 -10.42 12.95
CA LEU A 99 -5.76 -9.20 12.24
C LEU A 99 -5.31 -9.50 10.81
N PHE A 100 -4.42 -10.47 10.66
CA PHE A 100 -3.94 -10.83 9.34
C PHE A 100 -5.03 -11.47 8.50
N VAL A 101 -5.83 -12.31 9.09
CA VAL A 101 -6.95 -12.91 8.37
C VAL A 101 -7.92 -11.84 7.88
N THR A 102 -8.17 -10.85 8.71
CA THR A 102 -9.05 -9.75 8.32
C THR A 102 -8.48 -8.99 7.14
N TYR A 103 -7.19 -8.69 7.17
CA TYR A 103 -6.56 -8.01 6.04
C TYR A 103 -6.69 -8.83 4.77
N GLU A 104 -6.43 -10.12 4.85
CA GLU A 104 -6.50 -10.96 3.66
C GLU A 104 -7.91 -11.09 3.14
N ALA A 105 -8.89 -11.08 4.03
CA ALA A 105 -10.28 -11.15 3.62
C ALA A 105 -10.73 -9.85 2.97
N MET A 106 -10.10 -8.74 3.29
CA MET A 106 -10.47 -7.45 2.74
C MET A 106 -9.89 -7.19 1.35
N THR A 107 -8.92 -7.97 0.93
CA THR A 107 -8.24 -7.69 -0.32
C THR A 107 -8.61 -8.57 -1.50
N PRO A 108 -9.13 -9.75 -1.34
CA PRO A 108 -9.22 -10.67 -2.48
C PRO A 108 -10.33 -10.35 -3.45
N ALA A 109 -11.29 -9.60 -3.06
CA ALA A 109 -12.43 -9.33 -3.89
C ALA A 109 -12.14 -8.36 -5.03
N GLU A 110 -10.95 -7.86 -5.11
CA GLU A 110 -10.62 -6.88 -6.15
C GLU A 110 -10.10 -7.54 -7.42
#